data_6d31280443a512cd076b097b1d69bc24
#
_entry.id   6d31280443a512cd076b097b1d69bc24
#
_cell.length_a   1.000
_cell.length_b   1.000
_cell.length_c   1.000
_cell.angle_alpha   90.00
_cell.angle_beta   90.00
_cell.angle_gamma   90.00
#
_symmetry.space_group_name_H-M   'P 1'
#
loop_
_entity.id
_entity.type
_entity.pdbx_description
1 polymer ?
#
loop_
_entity_poly.entity_id
_entity_poly.type
_entity_poly.pdbx_seq_one_letter_code
_entity_poly.pdbx_strand_id
1 'polypeptide(L)'
;MKVSSEVAILSSCIRFKIVLVCVVCGISTPCRAQPITEHVTWDKIGSGLEQTNFKINGDSIISSSIALVRSDMQNHRIATIRASEFGWKHATVQSLCKAAGAVACINANFFDEQGKPLGLVISRGILHNKIHKGGGLLTGILFVTPKSVGVAYRDTFSTEGVVEAVQAGPRLVSKGAIVEGLKESSRSSNLSGICIDGQQRVSIFRVTSGVFGGSLHQLQNVLTQPQLGCVEALNFDGGGSSSMYISGEIQGHAGAVREESFPGTDEVPVAVGLFPLSEIPANATPSPTSL
;
A
#
# COMPACT_ATOMS: atom_id res chain seq x y z
N MET A 1 29.11 -36.09 93.97
CA MET A 1 28.14 -35.01 94.17
C MET A 1 27.58 -34.60 92.82
N LYS A 2 26.30 -34.84 92.69
CA LYS A 2 25.32 -34.46 91.65
C LYS A 2 25.76 -34.27 90.19
N VAL A 3 25.37 -35.26 89.45
CA VAL A 3 25.24 -35.36 88.02
C VAL A 3 23.85 -34.81 87.67
N SER A 4 23.78 -34.12 86.61
CA SER A 4 22.53 -33.86 85.91
C SER A 4 22.75 -34.03 84.38
N SER A 5 22.08 -35.07 83.89
CA SER A 5 22.03 -35.46 82.46
C SER A 5 20.97 -34.69 81.80
N GLU A 6 21.27 -34.11 80.62
CA GLU A 6 20.25 -33.73 79.65
C GLU A 6 20.54 -34.40 78.31
N VAL A 7 19.56 -35.12 77.85
CA VAL A 7 19.52 -35.84 76.58
C VAL A 7 19.01 -34.89 75.56
N ALA A 8 19.83 -34.58 74.57
CA ALA A 8 19.44 -33.80 73.38
C ALA A 8 18.96 -34.78 72.31
N ILE A 9 17.69 -34.69 71.95
CA ILE A 9 17.06 -35.41 70.84
C ILE A 9 17.37 -34.66 69.56
N LEU A 10 18.21 -35.23 68.69
CA LEU A 10 18.42 -34.71 67.29
C LEU A 10 17.23 -35.16 66.45
N SER A 11 16.36 -34.20 66.11
CA SER A 11 15.35 -34.33 65.07
C SER A 11 15.96 -34.06 63.70
N SER A 12 16.16 -35.13 62.91
CA SER A 12 16.63 -35.05 61.54
C SER A 12 15.47 -34.68 60.62
N CYS A 13 15.33 -33.43 60.28
CA CYS A 13 14.43 -32.99 59.22
C CYS A 13 15.04 -33.25 57.85
N ILE A 14 14.62 -34.33 57.20
CA ILE A 14 14.89 -34.58 55.77
C ILE A 14 14.06 -33.60 54.94
N ARG A 15 14.72 -32.57 54.39
CA ARG A 15 14.10 -31.68 53.44
C ARG A 15 14.07 -32.34 52.05
N PHE A 16 12.92 -32.87 51.68
CA PHE A 16 12.63 -33.23 50.30
C PHE A 16 12.63 -31.94 49.46
N LYS A 17 13.63 -31.75 48.60
CA LYS A 17 13.60 -30.75 47.55
C LYS A 17 12.72 -31.30 46.44
N ILE A 18 11.47 -30.85 46.36
CA ILE A 18 10.63 -31.03 45.18
C ILE A 18 11.21 -30.14 44.09
N VAL A 19 11.88 -30.76 43.13
CA VAL A 19 12.28 -30.07 41.88
C VAL A 19 11.01 -30.01 41.04
N LEU A 20 10.36 -28.84 41.04
CA LEU A 20 9.26 -28.56 40.14
C LEU A 20 9.87 -28.32 38.75
N VAL A 21 9.86 -29.34 37.88
CA VAL A 21 10.20 -29.23 36.48
C VAL A 21 9.03 -28.50 35.82
N CYS A 22 9.14 -27.17 35.68
CA CYS A 22 8.27 -26.41 34.77
C CYS A 22 8.59 -26.84 33.35
N VAL A 23 7.80 -27.76 32.81
CA VAL A 23 7.74 -27.95 31.35
C VAL A 23 7.10 -26.69 30.79
N VAL A 24 7.95 -25.75 30.36
CA VAL A 24 7.53 -24.61 29.55
C VAL A 24 7.14 -25.17 28.19
N CYS A 25 5.85 -25.55 28.07
CA CYS A 25 5.24 -25.75 26.76
C CYS A 25 5.39 -24.44 26.00
N GLY A 26 6.33 -24.38 25.08
CA GLY A 26 6.51 -23.28 24.16
C GLY A 26 5.31 -23.20 23.22
N ILE A 27 4.22 -22.62 23.72
CA ILE A 27 3.13 -22.15 22.86
C ILE A 27 3.72 -20.93 22.15
N SER A 28 4.25 -21.14 20.95
CA SER A 28 4.52 -20.04 20.03
C SER A 28 3.17 -19.39 19.73
N THR A 29 2.81 -18.37 20.51
CA THR A 29 1.70 -17.50 20.15
C THR A 29 2.02 -16.93 18.78
N PRO A 30 1.16 -17.13 17.78
CA PRO A 30 1.35 -16.47 16.50
C PRO A 30 1.47 -14.97 16.80
N CYS A 31 2.50 -14.35 16.26
CA CYS A 31 2.69 -12.91 16.34
C CYS A 31 1.45 -12.24 15.72
N ARG A 32 0.46 -12.01 16.57
CA ARG A 32 -0.79 -11.38 16.16
C ARG A 32 -0.45 -9.93 15.87
N ALA A 33 -0.65 -9.53 14.63
CA ALA A 33 -0.52 -8.13 14.23
C ALA A 33 -1.22 -7.24 15.26
N GLN A 34 -0.55 -6.22 15.73
CA GLN A 34 -1.17 -5.27 16.63
C GLN A 34 -2.30 -4.57 15.87
N PRO A 35 -3.51 -4.53 16.42
CA PRO A 35 -4.63 -3.87 15.77
C PRO A 35 -4.31 -2.37 15.59
N ILE A 36 -4.89 -1.75 14.56
CA ILE A 36 -4.93 -0.29 14.46
C ILE A 36 -5.65 0.19 15.71
N THR A 37 -4.95 0.89 16.58
CA THR A 37 -5.50 1.38 17.86
C THR A 37 -6.32 2.64 17.67
N GLU A 38 -6.10 3.38 16.59
CA GLU A 38 -6.88 4.56 16.23
C GLU A 38 -8.16 4.17 15.48
N HIS A 39 -9.21 4.92 15.76
CA HIS A 39 -10.47 4.77 15.03
C HIS A 39 -10.29 5.34 13.63
N VAL A 40 -10.25 4.47 12.60
CA VAL A 40 -10.16 4.92 11.21
C VAL A 40 -11.49 5.54 10.80
N THR A 41 -11.50 6.86 10.66
CA THR A 41 -12.63 7.61 10.13
C THR A 41 -12.35 8.00 8.68
N TRP A 42 -13.37 7.94 7.84
CA TRP A 42 -13.27 8.32 6.44
C TRP A 42 -14.02 9.65 6.22
N ASP A 43 -13.30 10.65 5.77
CA ASP A 43 -13.85 11.94 5.40
C ASP A 43 -14.27 11.92 3.94
N LYS A 44 -15.54 12.23 3.67
CA LYS A 44 -16.03 12.32 2.30
C LYS A 44 -15.51 13.61 1.65
N ILE A 45 -14.74 13.48 0.57
CA ILE A 45 -14.13 14.59 -0.16
C ILE A 45 -14.71 14.79 -1.57
N GLY A 46 -15.65 13.93 -1.98
CA GLY A 46 -16.31 14.02 -3.28
C GLY A 46 -17.37 12.94 -3.44
N SER A 47 -18.02 12.90 -4.60
CA SER A 47 -18.96 11.82 -4.93
C SER A 47 -18.20 10.51 -5.09
N GLY A 48 -18.43 9.54 -4.19
CA GLY A 48 -17.72 8.26 -4.19
C GLY A 48 -16.22 8.36 -3.91
N LEU A 49 -15.77 9.48 -3.30
CA LEU A 49 -14.38 9.70 -2.94
C LEU A 49 -14.27 10.05 -1.45
N GLU A 50 -13.43 9.32 -0.74
CA GLU A 50 -13.21 9.47 0.69
C GLU A 50 -11.71 9.45 0.99
N GLN A 51 -11.29 10.15 2.04
CA GLN A 51 -9.91 10.14 2.52
C GLN A 51 -9.83 9.78 4.00
N THR A 52 -8.69 9.27 4.41
CA THR A 52 -8.32 9.09 5.81
C THR A 52 -6.82 9.22 5.99
N ASN A 53 -6.43 9.62 7.20
CA ASN A 53 -5.02 9.65 7.61
C ASN A 53 -4.94 9.23 9.08
N PHE A 54 -4.11 8.24 9.40
CA PHE A 54 -3.92 7.77 10.76
C PHE A 54 -2.51 7.26 11.00
N LYS A 55 -2.13 7.14 12.27
CA LYS A 55 -0.84 6.61 12.67
C LYS A 55 -0.85 5.08 12.69
N ILE A 56 0.22 4.49 12.21
CA ILE A 56 0.50 3.06 12.35
C ILE A 56 1.36 2.90 13.62
N ASN A 57 0.96 2.02 14.55
CA ASN A 57 1.68 1.70 15.79
C ASN A 57 1.57 2.72 16.95
N GLY A 58 0.41 3.36 17.11
CA GLY A 58 0.08 4.14 18.32
C GLY A 58 0.78 5.50 18.45
N ASP A 59 0.71 6.10 19.65
CA ASP A 59 1.10 7.49 19.94
C ASP A 59 2.60 7.77 20.03
N SER A 60 3.46 6.86 19.59
CA SER A 60 4.90 7.11 19.57
C SER A 60 5.23 8.22 18.58
N ILE A 61 6.07 9.19 18.99
CA ILE A 61 6.68 10.21 18.11
C ILE A 61 7.46 9.60 16.94
N ILE A 62 7.66 8.29 16.97
CA ILE A 62 8.41 7.48 15.99
C ILE A 62 7.45 6.73 15.05
N SER A 63 6.13 6.91 15.22
CA SER A 63 5.12 6.20 14.43
C SER A 63 5.12 6.63 12.97
N SER A 64 4.93 5.68 12.08
CA SER A 64 4.62 5.95 10.68
C SER A 64 3.15 6.37 10.57
N SER A 65 2.84 7.24 9.62
CA SER A 65 1.46 7.58 9.27
C SER A 65 1.13 7.06 7.88
N ILE A 66 -0.14 6.68 7.69
CA ILE A 66 -0.65 6.29 6.39
C ILE A 66 -1.78 7.23 5.98
N ALA A 67 -1.66 7.80 4.79
CA ALA A 67 -2.72 8.55 4.14
C ALA A 67 -3.32 7.70 3.01
N LEU A 68 -4.64 7.65 2.93
CA LEU A 68 -5.37 6.92 1.90
C LEU A 68 -6.43 7.80 1.25
N VAL A 69 -6.59 7.63 -0.06
CA VAL A 69 -7.77 8.11 -0.80
C VAL A 69 -8.47 6.89 -1.37
N ARG A 70 -9.72 6.70 -1.00
CA ARG A 70 -10.55 5.58 -1.43
C ARG A 70 -11.59 6.06 -2.42
N SER A 71 -11.71 5.33 -3.51
CA SER A 71 -12.64 5.64 -4.59
C SER A 71 -13.60 4.50 -4.86
N ASP A 72 -14.84 4.85 -5.09
CA ASP A 72 -15.87 3.97 -5.68
C ASP A 72 -15.71 3.96 -7.20
N MET A 73 -15.54 2.79 -7.77
CA MET A 73 -15.36 2.60 -9.22
C MET A 73 -16.64 2.80 -10.04
N GLN A 74 -17.78 3.03 -9.41
CA GLN A 74 -19.00 3.50 -10.08
C GLN A 74 -18.95 5.00 -10.42
N ASN A 75 -18.14 5.76 -9.69
CA ASN A 75 -18.00 7.20 -9.86
C ASN A 75 -16.66 7.61 -10.48
N HIS A 76 -15.66 6.73 -10.42
CA HIS A 76 -14.31 7.01 -10.88
C HIS A 76 -13.74 5.87 -11.73
N ARG A 77 -12.78 6.21 -12.56
CA ARG A 77 -11.89 5.26 -13.23
C ARG A 77 -10.44 5.46 -12.80
N ILE A 78 -9.67 4.41 -12.92
CA ILE A 78 -8.21 4.45 -12.75
C ILE A 78 -7.56 4.54 -14.12
N ALA A 79 -6.53 5.37 -14.26
CA ALA A 79 -5.72 5.39 -15.45
C ALA A 79 -4.23 5.60 -15.15
N THR A 80 -3.41 5.10 -16.03
CA THR A 80 -1.97 5.29 -16.05
C THR A 80 -1.66 6.64 -16.67
N ILE A 81 -0.87 7.47 -16.00
CA ILE A 81 -0.43 8.79 -16.44
C ILE A 81 1.07 8.71 -16.72
N ARG A 82 1.50 9.02 -17.91
CA ARG A 82 2.92 9.02 -18.29
C ARG A 82 3.42 10.44 -18.51
N ALA A 83 4.58 10.78 -17.93
CA ALA A 83 5.21 12.08 -18.11
C ALA A 83 5.42 12.42 -19.61
N SER A 84 5.75 11.41 -20.41
CA SER A 84 5.96 11.54 -21.84
C SER A 84 4.72 11.98 -22.64
N GLU A 85 3.51 11.82 -22.09
CA GLU A 85 2.27 12.34 -22.72
C GLU A 85 2.21 13.87 -22.72
N PHE A 86 2.95 14.49 -21.79
CA PHE A 86 3.04 15.93 -21.62
C PHE A 86 4.38 16.50 -22.10
N GLY A 87 5.20 15.70 -22.81
CA GLY A 87 6.52 16.11 -23.28
C GLY A 87 7.60 16.13 -22.19
N TRP A 88 7.34 15.54 -21.03
CA TRP A 88 8.28 15.47 -19.92
C TRP A 88 8.95 14.09 -19.86
N LYS A 89 10.21 14.08 -19.41
CA LYS A 89 10.91 12.83 -19.10
C LYS A 89 10.44 12.28 -17.75
N HIS A 90 10.37 13.14 -16.75
CA HIS A 90 9.86 12.92 -15.41
C HIS A 90 9.09 14.16 -14.97
N ALA A 91 8.24 14.02 -13.99
CA ALA A 91 7.58 15.13 -13.32
C ALA A 91 7.15 14.74 -11.91
N THR A 92 6.82 15.71 -11.08
CA THR A 92 6.20 15.44 -9.79
C THR A 92 4.82 14.82 -9.99
N VAL A 93 4.38 13.98 -9.06
CA VAL A 93 3.03 13.39 -9.09
C VAL A 93 1.96 14.50 -9.14
N GLN A 94 2.16 15.59 -8.42
CA GLN A 94 1.28 16.77 -8.49
C GLN A 94 1.18 17.35 -9.89
N SER A 95 2.30 17.55 -10.57
CA SER A 95 2.31 18.07 -11.95
C SER A 95 1.61 17.13 -12.92
N LEU A 96 1.88 15.81 -12.82
CA LEU A 96 1.22 14.78 -13.61
C LEU A 96 -0.29 14.75 -13.37
N CYS A 97 -0.71 14.85 -12.12
CA CYS A 97 -2.11 14.84 -11.73
C CYS A 97 -2.87 16.04 -12.32
N LYS A 98 -2.32 17.24 -12.15
CA LYS A 98 -2.91 18.48 -12.66
C LYS A 98 -2.96 18.48 -14.19
N ALA A 99 -1.89 18.08 -14.85
CA ALA A 99 -1.84 18.03 -16.33
C ALA A 99 -2.83 17.00 -16.91
N ALA A 100 -3.05 15.89 -16.20
CA ALA A 100 -3.98 14.84 -16.62
C ALA A 100 -5.45 15.15 -16.25
N GLY A 101 -5.73 16.10 -15.35
CA GLY A 101 -7.07 16.38 -14.84
C GLY A 101 -7.58 15.29 -13.86
N ALA A 102 -6.69 14.60 -13.16
CA ALA A 102 -7.09 13.62 -12.17
C ALA A 102 -7.39 14.26 -10.81
N VAL A 103 -8.31 13.67 -10.04
CA VAL A 103 -8.69 14.17 -8.72
C VAL A 103 -7.76 13.70 -7.61
N ALA A 104 -7.11 12.57 -7.79
CA ALA A 104 -6.03 12.11 -6.91
C ALA A 104 -5.05 11.25 -7.68
N CYS A 105 -3.77 11.29 -7.31
CA CYS A 105 -2.72 10.55 -7.98
C CYS A 105 -1.67 10.04 -7.00
N ILE A 106 -0.99 8.98 -7.43
CA ILE A 106 0.13 8.38 -6.71
C ILE A 106 1.22 8.00 -7.72
N ASN A 107 2.49 7.99 -7.30
CA ASN A 107 3.55 7.40 -8.11
C ASN A 107 3.28 5.92 -8.41
N ALA A 108 3.95 5.35 -9.39
CA ALA A 108 3.64 3.99 -9.82
C ALA A 108 4.87 3.06 -9.77
N ASN A 109 5.31 2.60 -10.92
CA ASN A 109 6.34 1.58 -11.08
C ASN A 109 7.76 2.12 -10.86
N PHE A 110 8.68 1.20 -10.60
CA PHE A 110 10.11 1.45 -10.55
C PHE A 110 10.65 1.85 -11.93
N PHE A 111 11.73 2.60 -11.97
CA PHE A 111 12.36 3.08 -13.19
C PHE A 111 13.88 3.10 -13.06
N ASP A 112 14.58 3.13 -14.18
CA ASP A 112 16.03 3.25 -14.24
C ASP A 112 16.49 4.73 -14.19
N GLU A 113 17.79 4.96 -14.13
CA GLU A 113 18.39 6.31 -14.10
C GLU A 113 18.04 7.14 -15.34
N GLN A 114 17.71 6.49 -16.45
CA GLN A 114 17.24 7.14 -17.66
C GLN A 114 15.74 7.45 -17.63
N GLY A 115 15.03 7.02 -16.55
CA GLY A 115 13.60 7.20 -16.37
C GLY A 115 12.72 6.24 -17.15
N LYS A 116 13.30 5.15 -17.63
CA LYS A 116 12.55 4.12 -18.29
C LYS A 116 11.89 3.21 -17.23
N PRO A 117 10.58 2.94 -17.32
CA PRO A 117 9.92 1.99 -16.44
C PRO A 117 10.56 0.61 -16.49
N LEU A 118 10.80 -0.02 -15.34
CA LEU A 118 11.40 -1.36 -15.23
C LEU A 118 10.41 -2.50 -15.47
N GLY A 119 9.11 -2.23 -15.45
CA GLY A 119 8.06 -3.23 -15.61
C GLY A 119 7.00 -2.79 -16.61
N LEU A 120 5.95 -3.62 -16.74
CA LEU A 120 4.84 -3.38 -17.65
C LEU A 120 4.24 -1.99 -17.46
N VAL A 121 3.99 -1.31 -18.59
CA VAL A 121 3.18 -0.11 -18.66
C VAL A 121 2.24 -0.22 -19.87
N ILE A 122 0.94 -0.22 -19.58
CA ILE A 122 -0.13 -0.08 -20.57
C ILE A 122 -0.90 1.20 -20.22
N SER A 123 -1.15 2.05 -21.20
CA SER A 123 -2.01 3.23 -21.09
C SER A 123 -2.92 3.31 -22.30
N ARG A 124 -4.23 3.43 -22.07
CA ARG A 124 -5.26 3.48 -23.11
C ARG A 124 -5.18 2.30 -24.11
N GLY A 125 -4.89 1.10 -23.60
CA GLY A 125 -4.73 -0.12 -24.41
C GLY A 125 -3.42 -0.23 -25.16
N ILE A 126 -2.54 0.77 -25.09
CA ILE A 126 -1.24 0.77 -25.78
C ILE A 126 -0.15 0.26 -24.85
N LEU A 127 0.61 -0.72 -25.31
CA LEU A 127 1.77 -1.26 -24.60
C LEU A 127 2.97 -0.32 -24.77
N HIS A 128 3.42 0.30 -23.67
CA HIS A 128 4.58 1.20 -23.65
C HIS A 128 5.84 0.54 -23.12
N ASN A 129 5.72 -0.40 -22.20
CA ASN A 129 6.83 -1.21 -21.71
C ASN A 129 6.35 -2.64 -21.40
N LYS A 130 7.23 -3.62 -21.62
CA LYS A 130 6.91 -5.05 -21.48
C LYS A 130 6.95 -5.50 -20.02
N ILE A 131 6.34 -6.68 -19.75
CA ILE A 131 6.42 -7.34 -18.46
C ILE A 131 7.89 -7.68 -18.15
N HIS A 132 8.34 -7.28 -16.96
CA HIS A 132 9.61 -7.73 -16.41
C HIS A 132 9.41 -9.05 -15.66
N LYS A 133 10.05 -10.10 -16.11
CA LYS A 133 9.89 -11.46 -15.57
C LYS A 133 10.91 -11.85 -14.51
N GLY A 134 11.97 -11.05 -14.30
CA GLY A 134 13.05 -11.37 -13.37
C GLY A 134 12.83 -10.89 -11.94
N GLY A 135 13.64 -11.41 -11.02
CA GLY A 135 13.72 -10.96 -9.63
C GLY A 135 12.46 -11.16 -8.77
N GLY A 136 12.59 -10.93 -7.49
CA GLY A 136 11.51 -11.08 -6.50
C GLY A 136 10.74 -9.78 -6.17
N LEU A 137 11.15 -8.63 -6.73
CA LEU A 137 10.55 -7.35 -6.38
C LEU A 137 9.29 -7.05 -7.20
N LEU A 138 9.38 -7.03 -8.53
CA LEU A 138 8.30 -6.63 -9.42
C LEU A 138 7.29 -7.77 -9.65
N THR A 139 6.64 -8.23 -8.57
CA THR A 139 5.81 -9.44 -8.59
C THR A 139 4.36 -9.20 -8.94
N GLY A 140 3.89 -7.96 -8.91
CA GLY A 140 2.49 -7.61 -9.09
C GLY A 140 2.25 -6.69 -10.28
N ILE A 141 1.05 -6.76 -10.81
CA ILE A 141 0.56 -5.90 -11.88
C ILE A 141 -0.81 -5.38 -11.46
N LEU A 142 -0.91 -4.05 -11.26
CA LEU A 142 -2.20 -3.38 -11.28
C LEU A 142 -2.70 -3.38 -12.72
N PHE A 143 -3.94 -3.78 -12.95
CA PHE A 143 -4.55 -3.75 -14.26
C PHE A 143 -5.99 -3.25 -14.22
N VAL A 144 -6.42 -2.67 -15.33
CA VAL A 144 -7.80 -2.25 -15.56
C VAL A 144 -8.25 -2.82 -16.90
N THR A 145 -9.43 -3.40 -16.90
CA THR A 145 -10.18 -3.79 -18.11
C THR A 145 -11.46 -2.95 -18.18
N PRO A 146 -12.24 -3.00 -19.26
CA PRO A 146 -13.56 -2.34 -19.31
C PRO A 146 -14.55 -2.82 -18.24
N LYS A 147 -14.27 -3.96 -17.58
CA LYS A 147 -15.20 -4.61 -16.64
C LYS A 147 -14.66 -4.66 -15.19
N SER A 148 -13.38 -4.50 -14.98
CA SER A 148 -12.77 -4.74 -13.67
C SER A 148 -11.46 -4.01 -13.47
N VAL A 149 -11.12 -3.78 -12.21
CA VAL A 149 -9.79 -3.41 -11.74
C VAL A 149 -9.27 -4.54 -10.84
N GLY A 150 -7.97 -4.82 -10.89
CA GLY A 150 -7.39 -5.90 -10.09
C GLY A 150 -5.88 -5.82 -9.96
N VAL A 151 -5.35 -6.68 -9.09
CA VAL A 151 -3.92 -6.92 -8.95
C VAL A 151 -3.63 -8.38 -9.28
N ALA A 152 -2.80 -8.61 -10.28
CA ALA A 152 -2.42 -9.96 -10.71
C ALA A 152 -0.97 -10.29 -10.36
N TYR A 153 -0.67 -11.59 -10.29
CA TYR A 153 0.70 -12.07 -10.23
C TYR A 153 1.30 -12.06 -11.65
N ARG A 154 2.49 -11.47 -11.80
CA ARG A 154 3.11 -11.22 -13.12
C ARG A 154 3.31 -12.47 -13.97
N ASP A 155 3.59 -13.64 -13.34
CA ASP A 155 3.93 -14.86 -14.08
C ASP A 155 2.72 -15.53 -14.73
N THR A 156 1.50 -15.21 -14.24
CA THR A 156 0.23 -15.71 -14.76
C THR A 156 -0.61 -14.64 -15.46
N PHE A 157 -0.08 -13.42 -15.59
CA PHE A 157 -0.82 -12.30 -16.15
C PHE A 157 -0.87 -12.32 -17.68
N SER A 158 -2.05 -12.08 -18.24
CA SER A 158 -2.27 -11.81 -19.66
C SER A 158 -2.63 -10.34 -19.89
N THR A 159 -2.10 -9.76 -20.95
CA THR A 159 -2.40 -8.37 -21.35
C THR A 159 -3.65 -8.26 -22.22
N GLU A 160 -4.32 -9.37 -22.53
CA GLU A 160 -5.52 -9.38 -23.37
C GLU A 160 -6.68 -8.62 -22.72
N GLY A 161 -7.26 -7.67 -23.43
CA GLY A 161 -8.37 -6.83 -22.97
C GLY A 161 -8.00 -5.81 -21.90
N VAL A 162 -6.70 -5.65 -21.59
CA VAL A 162 -6.22 -4.68 -20.61
C VAL A 162 -6.12 -3.30 -21.23
N VAL A 163 -6.74 -2.31 -20.58
CA VAL A 163 -6.71 -0.91 -21.02
C VAL A 163 -5.69 -0.07 -20.26
N GLU A 164 -5.45 -0.37 -18.97
CA GLU A 164 -4.44 0.29 -18.16
C GLU A 164 -3.68 -0.78 -17.36
N ALA A 165 -2.37 -0.65 -17.25
CA ALA A 165 -1.59 -1.49 -16.34
C ALA A 165 -0.26 -0.85 -15.95
N VAL A 166 0.15 -1.10 -14.71
CA VAL A 166 1.50 -0.84 -14.22
C VAL A 166 2.00 -2.03 -13.42
N GLN A 167 3.24 -2.46 -13.71
CA GLN A 167 3.91 -3.49 -12.93
C GLN A 167 4.73 -2.86 -11.83
N ALA A 168 4.56 -3.37 -10.61
CA ALA A 168 5.30 -2.92 -9.44
C ALA A 168 5.47 -4.08 -8.44
N GLY A 169 5.78 -3.78 -7.19
CA GLY A 169 5.86 -4.81 -6.18
C GLY A 169 6.67 -4.47 -4.94
N PRO A 170 6.67 -5.42 -4.00
CA PRO A 170 6.01 -6.71 -4.09
C PRO A 170 4.48 -6.61 -3.93
N ARG A 171 3.76 -7.68 -4.32
CA ARG A 171 2.36 -7.82 -3.88
C ARG A 171 2.32 -7.99 -2.38
N LEU A 172 1.41 -7.29 -1.72
CA LEU A 172 1.29 -7.27 -0.27
C LEU A 172 0.17 -8.17 0.23
N VAL A 173 -0.98 -8.10 -0.41
CA VAL A 173 -2.18 -8.87 -0.09
C VAL A 173 -2.69 -9.53 -1.35
N SER A 174 -3.17 -10.75 -1.23
CA SER A 174 -3.84 -11.48 -2.31
C SER A 174 -4.97 -12.31 -1.75
N LYS A 175 -6.18 -12.19 -2.33
CA LYS A 175 -7.40 -12.89 -1.89
C LYS A 175 -7.69 -12.71 -0.38
N GLY A 176 -7.42 -11.51 0.14
CA GLY A 176 -7.62 -11.17 1.55
C GLY A 176 -6.59 -11.72 2.53
N ALA A 177 -5.55 -12.40 2.04
CA ALA A 177 -4.45 -12.90 2.87
C ALA A 177 -3.14 -12.19 2.55
N ILE A 178 -2.27 -12.05 3.56
CA ILE A 178 -0.92 -11.51 3.35
C ILE A 178 -0.12 -12.43 2.43
N VAL A 179 0.67 -11.85 1.54
CA VAL A 179 1.60 -12.60 0.69
C VAL A 179 2.83 -12.94 1.52
N GLU A 180 3.10 -14.23 1.67
CA GLU A 180 4.22 -14.74 2.44
C GLU A 180 5.57 -14.58 1.73
N GLY A 181 6.67 -14.72 2.48
CA GLY A 181 8.03 -14.75 1.93
C GLY A 181 8.59 -13.39 1.55
N LEU A 182 7.97 -12.28 1.94
CA LEU A 182 8.58 -10.97 1.79
C LEU A 182 9.79 -10.87 2.72
N LYS A 183 10.90 -10.39 2.17
CA LYS A 183 12.09 -10.13 2.98
C LYS A 183 11.85 -8.87 3.82
N GLU A 184 12.13 -8.96 5.11
CA GLU A 184 12.19 -7.77 5.95
C GLU A 184 13.33 -6.86 5.46
N SER A 185 12.99 -5.57 5.29
CA SER A 185 13.99 -4.55 5.06
C SER A 185 14.23 -3.81 6.37
N SER A 186 15.48 -3.74 6.80
CA SER A 186 15.89 -2.89 7.93
C SER A 186 15.90 -1.41 7.57
N ARG A 187 15.68 -1.05 6.30
CA ARG A 187 15.65 0.34 5.85
C ARG A 187 14.25 0.90 6.02
N SER A 188 14.19 1.96 6.81
CA SER A 188 13.04 2.84 6.85
C SER A 188 12.92 3.58 5.52
N SER A 189 11.77 3.46 4.86
CA SER A 189 11.48 4.26 3.67
C SER A 189 10.00 4.60 3.61
N ASN A 190 9.67 5.70 2.98
CA ASN A 190 8.31 5.98 2.58
C ASN A 190 7.83 4.87 1.64
N LEU A 191 6.57 4.47 1.78
CA LEU A 191 5.95 3.47 0.93
C LEU A 191 4.74 4.09 0.22
N SER A 192 4.41 3.54 -0.92
CA SER A 192 3.20 3.90 -1.66
C SER A 192 2.60 2.67 -2.31
N GLY A 193 1.35 2.74 -2.70
CA GLY A 193 0.73 1.61 -3.35
C GLY A 193 -0.77 1.73 -3.51
N ILE A 194 -1.38 0.61 -3.82
CA ILE A 194 -2.80 0.48 -4.07
C ILE A 194 -3.38 -0.70 -3.31
N CYS A 195 -4.61 -0.54 -2.86
CA CYS A 195 -5.43 -1.57 -2.21
C CYS A 195 -6.78 -1.64 -2.91
N ILE A 196 -7.29 -2.84 -3.09
CA ILE A 196 -8.67 -3.10 -3.52
C ILE A 196 -9.34 -3.84 -2.37
N ASP A 197 -10.47 -3.33 -1.90
CA ASP A 197 -11.21 -3.93 -0.79
C ASP A 197 -12.27 -4.95 -1.26
N GLY A 198 -12.92 -5.63 -0.32
CA GLY A 198 -13.95 -6.63 -0.60
C GLY A 198 -15.22 -6.07 -1.27
N GLN A 199 -15.39 -4.75 -1.30
CA GLN A 199 -16.47 -4.04 -2.01
C GLN A 199 -16.04 -3.52 -3.39
N GLN A 200 -14.84 -3.90 -3.84
CA GLN A 200 -14.23 -3.45 -5.11
C GLN A 200 -13.96 -1.94 -5.14
N ARG A 201 -13.86 -1.27 -3.98
CA ARG A 201 -13.37 0.10 -3.91
C ARG A 201 -11.85 0.08 -3.98
N VAL A 202 -11.31 1.08 -4.60
CA VAL A 202 -9.86 1.21 -4.77
C VAL A 202 -9.33 2.32 -3.89
N SER A 203 -8.32 2.02 -3.10
CA SER A 203 -7.58 2.99 -2.30
C SER A 203 -6.16 3.13 -2.81
N ILE A 204 -5.73 4.33 -3.14
CA ILE A 204 -4.32 4.66 -3.24
C ILE A 204 -3.82 5.06 -1.86
N PHE A 205 -2.62 4.65 -1.48
CA PHE A 205 -2.07 4.94 -0.16
C PHE A 205 -0.61 5.38 -0.19
N ARG A 206 -0.25 6.25 0.74
CA ARG A 206 1.14 6.62 1.02
C ARG A 206 1.44 6.48 2.51
N VAL A 207 2.53 5.80 2.82
CA VAL A 207 3.08 5.71 4.17
C VAL A 207 4.23 6.68 4.30
N THR A 208 4.12 7.60 5.24
CA THR A 208 5.25 8.42 5.68
C THR A 208 5.96 7.68 6.80
N SER A 209 7.21 7.31 6.57
CA SER A 209 7.99 6.61 7.56
C SER A 209 8.40 7.53 8.70
N GLY A 210 8.20 7.09 9.94
CA GLY A 210 8.85 7.66 11.11
C GLY A 210 10.34 7.32 11.16
N VAL A 211 11.01 7.62 12.26
CA VAL A 211 12.47 7.43 12.41
C VAL A 211 12.91 5.97 12.15
N PHE A 212 12.04 4.98 12.40
CA PHE A 212 12.33 3.56 12.15
C PHE A 212 11.56 2.97 10.95
N GLY A 213 10.81 3.76 10.19
CA GLY A 213 10.08 3.38 8.99
C GLY A 213 8.97 2.36 9.19
N GLY A 214 8.10 2.28 8.18
CA GLY A 214 7.16 1.19 8.05
C GLY A 214 7.81 -0.01 7.35
N SER A 215 7.75 -1.21 7.92
CA SER A 215 8.11 -2.42 7.19
C SER A 215 6.95 -2.85 6.28
N LEU A 216 7.27 -3.56 5.19
CA LEU A 216 6.23 -4.14 4.33
C LEU A 216 5.34 -5.12 5.10
N HIS A 217 5.87 -5.83 6.10
CA HIS A 217 5.09 -6.73 6.96
C HIS A 217 4.08 -5.97 7.82
N GLN A 218 4.48 -4.83 8.41
CA GLN A 218 3.54 -3.98 9.15
C GLN A 218 2.45 -3.47 8.23
N LEU A 219 2.81 -3.03 7.02
CA LEU A 219 1.86 -2.55 6.02
C LEU A 219 0.88 -3.65 5.59
N GLN A 220 1.34 -4.89 5.35
CA GLN A 220 0.46 -6.04 5.08
C GLN A 220 -0.58 -6.23 6.19
N ASN A 221 -0.12 -6.20 7.44
CA ASN A 221 -0.99 -6.36 8.60
C ASN A 221 -2.00 -5.22 8.73
N VAL A 222 -1.62 -3.99 8.44
CA VAL A 222 -2.51 -2.82 8.46
C VAL A 222 -3.56 -2.92 7.35
N LEU A 223 -3.14 -3.25 6.13
CA LEU A 223 -4.03 -3.32 4.97
C LEU A 223 -5.09 -4.42 5.07
N THR A 224 -4.78 -5.54 5.76
CA THR A 224 -5.74 -6.65 5.95
C THR A 224 -6.70 -6.46 7.12
N GLN A 225 -6.54 -5.40 7.93
CA GLN A 225 -7.47 -5.14 9.02
C GLN A 225 -8.87 -4.76 8.51
N PRO A 226 -9.94 -5.11 9.25
CA PRO A 226 -11.33 -4.87 8.83
C PRO A 226 -11.65 -3.43 8.44
N GLN A 227 -10.96 -2.45 9.04
CA GLN A 227 -11.15 -1.03 8.77
C GLN A 227 -10.75 -0.64 7.33
N LEU A 228 -9.77 -1.33 6.75
CA LEU A 228 -9.32 -1.17 5.37
C LEU A 228 -9.81 -2.29 4.47
N GLY A 229 -9.79 -3.53 4.97
CA GLY A 229 -10.37 -4.71 4.34
C GLY A 229 -9.80 -5.03 2.96
N CYS A 230 -8.51 -4.77 2.74
CA CYS A 230 -7.88 -5.04 1.45
C CYS A 230 -7.93 -6.54 1.11
N VAL A 231 -8.46 -6.87 -0.04
CA VAL A 231 -8.41 -8.23 -0.60
C VAL A 231 -7.28 -8.39 -1.60
N GLU A 232 -6.89 -7.31 -2.26
CA GLU A 232 -5.69 -7.24 -3.09
C GLU A 232 -4.91 -5.97 -2.74
N ALA A 233 -3.57 -6.05 -2.65
CA ALA A 233 -2.73 -4.87 -2.45
C ALA A 233 -1.37 -5.03 -3.12
N LEU A 234 -0.90 -3.93 -3.71
CA LEU A 234 0.36 -3.85 -4.43
C LEU A 234 1.17 -2.66 -3.93
N ASN A 235 2.42 -2.91 -3.56
CA ASN A 235 3.37 -1.85 -3.28
C ASN A 235 3.89 -1.25 -4.60
N PHE A 236 4.03 0.07 -4.62
CA PHE A 236 4.63 0.83 -5.70
C PHE A 236 6.08 1.22 -5.35
N ASP A 237 6.72 2.00 -6.19
CA ASP A 237 8.06 2.49 -5.91
C ASP A 237 8.06 3.37 -4.65
N GLY A 238 8.98 3.09 -3.76
CA GLY A 238 9.09 3.72 -2.44
C GLY A 238 10.18 4.78 -2.38
N GLY A 239 10.60 5.10 -1.15
CA GLY A 239 11.67 6.05 -0.90
C GLY A 239 11.36 7.44 -1.42
N GLY A 240 12.27 7.99 -2.21
CA GLY A 240 12.15 9.33 -2.80
C GLY A 240 11.03 9.47 -3.82
N SER A 241 10.67 8.38 -4.51
CA SER A 241 9.57 8.36 -5.48
C SER A 241 8.19 8.36 -4.83
N SER A 242 8.10 7.92 -3.56
CA SER A 242 6.82 7.81 -2.85
C SER A 242 6.15 9.17 -2.68
N SER A 243 5.12 9.43 -3.47
CA SER A 243 4.41 10.71 -3.51
C SER A 243 2.94 10.51 -3.85
N MET A 244 2.07 11.32 -3.25
CA MET A 244 0.64 11.33 -3.49
C MET A 244 0.13 12.77 -3.55
N TYR A 245 -0.88 13.01 -4.38
CA TYR A 245 -1.53 14.30 -4.53
C TYR A 245 -3.04 14.13 -4.56
N ILE A 246 -3.75 15.05 -3.90
CA ILE A 246 -5.21 15.16 -3.89
C ILE A 246 -5.58 16.56 -4.36
N SER A 247 -6.38 16.66 -5.40
CA SER A 247 -6.82 17.94 -5.96
C SER A 247 -7.77 18.67 -4.99
N GLY A 248 -7.63 19.99 -4.91
CA GLY A 248 -8.62 20.84 -4.25
C GLY A 248 -9.88 21.07 -5.11
N GLU A 249 -9.83 20.74 -6.38
CA GLU A 249 -10.91 20.90 -7.34
C GLU A 249 -11.65 19.58 -7.58
N ILE A 250 -12.41 19.12 -6.57
CA ILE A 250 -13.20 17.90 -6.66
C ILE A 250 -14.67 18.25 -6.82
N GLN A 251 -15.27 17.80 -7.92
CA GLN A 251 -16.68 18.05 -8.22
C GLN A 251 -17.63 17.33 -7.23
N GLY A 252 -18.76 17.97 -6.93
CA GLY A 252 -19.80 17.37 -6.10
C GLY A 252 -19.55 17.45 -4.60
N HIS A 253 -18.55 18.20 -4.16
CA HIS A 253 -18.34 18.53 -2.76
C HIS A 253 -18.89 19.94 -2.46
N ALA A 254 -19.72 20.08 -1.42
CA ALA A 254 -20.36 21.37 -1.04
C ALA A 254 -19.41 22.35 -0.33
N GLY A 255 -18.11 22.15 -0.41
CA GLY A 255 -17.06 22.99 0.16
C GLY A 255 -15.75 22.86 -0.59
N ALA A 256 -14.84 23.80 -0.42
CA ALA A 256 -13.49 23.65 -0.95
C ALA A 256 -12.80 22.46 -0.28
N VAL A 257 -12.50 21.42 -1.06
CA VAL A 257 -11.59 20.36 -0.60
C VAL A 257 -10.21 21.00 -0.50
N ARG A 258 -9.55 20.77 0.63
CA ARG A 258 -8.19 21.24 0.77
C ARG A 258 -7.28 20.43 -0.16
N GLU A 259 -6.58 21.13 -1.06
CA GLU A 259 -5.51 20.50 -1.83
C GLU A 259 -4.47 19.92 -0.86
N GLU A 260 -4.17 18.63 -1.01
CA GLU A 260 -3.15 17.96 -0.20
C GLU A 260 -2.05 17.37 -1.09
N SER A 261 -0.81 17.66 -0.72
CA SER A 261 0.35 17.13 -1.41
C SER A 261 1.26 16.44 -0.41
N PHE A 262 1.58 15.19 -0.71
CA PHE A 262 2.56 14.38 -0.01
C PHE A 262 3.75 14.19 -0.96
N PRO A 263 4.64 15.18 -1.09
CA PRO A 263 5.69 15.14 -2.09
C PRO A 263 6.73 14.05 -1.79
N GLY A 264 7.25 13.45 -2.84
CA GLY A 264 8.51 12.74 -2.83
C GLY A 264 9.67 13.70 -3.08
N THR A 265 10.89 13.21 -3.01
CA THR A 265 12.11 13.93 -3.41
C THR A 265 12.41 13.77 -4.90
N ASP A 266 11.86 12.72 -5.52
CA ASP A 266 12.14 12.34 -6.89
C ASP A 266 10.95 12.64 -7.81
N GLU A 267 11.24 13.10 -9.01
CA GLU A 267 10.27 13.12 -10.09
C GLU A 267 10.12 11.72 -10.69
N VAL A 268 8.93 11.38 -11.19
CA VAL A 268 8.60 10.04 -11.67
C VAL A 268 8.16 10.05 -13.13
N PRO A 269 8.44 8.97 -13.89
CA PRO A 269 8.01 8.87 -15.29
C PRO A 269 6.55 8.46 -15.44
N VAL A 270 5.97 7.79 -14.41
CA VAL A 270 4.62 7.23 -14.45
C VAL A 270 3.93 7.40 -13.11
N ALA A 271 2.68 7.80 -13.14
CA ALA A 271 1.77 7.84 -12.01
C ALA A 271 0.48 7.06 -12.32
N VAL A 272 -0.29 6.77 -11.29
CA VAL A 272 -1.66 6.26 -11.38
C VAL A 272 -2.60 7.32 -10.84
N GLY A 273 -3.64 7.65 -11.61
CA GLY A 273 -4.63 8.66 -11.27
C GLY A 273 -6.04 8.11 -11.14
N LEU A 274 -6.84 8.74 -10.28
CA LEU A 274 -8.28 8.57 -10.15
C LEU A 274 -8.97 9.71 -10.92
N PHE A 275 -9.90 9.36 -11.80
CA PHE A 275 -10.61 10.32 -12.67
C PHE A 275 -12.11 10.16 -12.51
N PRO A 276 -12.89 11.26 -12.43
CA PRO A 276 -14.34 11.17 -12.45
C PRO A 276 -14.86 10.52 -13.74
N LEU A 277 -15.89 9.70 -13.66
CA LEU A 277 -16.51 9.10 -14.85
C LEU A 277 -17.31 10.12 -15.68
N SER A 278 -17.79 11.20 -15.07
CA SER A 278 -18.53 12.28 -15.73
C SER A 278 -17.69 13.15 -16.68
N GLU A 279 -16.37 13.01 -16.63
CA GLU A 279 -15.43 13.78 -17.44
C GLU A 279 -14.81 12.99 -18.61
N ILE A 280 -15.55 12.06 -19.22
CA ILE A 280 -15.13 11.54 -20.52
C ILE A 280 -15.48 12.63 -21.53
N PRO A 281 -14.50 13.38 -22.08
CA PRO A 281 -14.81 14.28 -23.19
C PRO A 281 -15.34 13.40 -24.34
N ALA A 282 -16.52 13.71 -24.83
CA ALA A 282 -17.21 12.99 -25.92
C ALA A 282 -16.39 12.94 -27.24
N ASN A 283 -15.18 13.50 -27.26
CA ASN A 283 -14.34 13.67 -28.45
C ASN A 283 -13.11 12.75 -28.51
N ALA A 284 -13.03 11.68 -27.71
CA ALA A 284 -11.94 10.69 -27.84
C ALA A 284 -12.31 9.51 -28.72
N THR A 285 -13.11 9.71 -29.76
CA THR A 285 -13.24 8.76 -30.88
C THR A 285 -12.00 8.92 -31.75
N PRO A 286 -11.13 7.91 -31.92
CA PRO A 286 -10.08 7.99 -32.94
C PRO A 286 -10.78 8.08 -34.29
N SER A 287 -10.54 9.15 -35.05
CA SER A 287 -10.93 9.24 -36.47
C SER A 287 -10.38 8.00 -37.17
N PRO A 288 -11.19 7.25 -37.94
CA PRO A 288 -10.64 6.23 -38.80
C PRO A 288 -9.78 6.91 -39.86
N THR A 289 -8.47 6.72 -39.74
CA THR A 289 -7.53 7.10 -40.77
C THR A 289 -7.93 6.31 -42.02
N SER A 290 -8.48 7.02 -42.99
CA SER A 290 -8.70 6.48 -44.35
C SER A 290 -7.35 6.05 -44.92
N LEU A 291 -7.32 4.82 -45.38
CA LEU A 291 -6.28 4.20 -46.21
C LEU A 291 -5.91 5.03 -47.42
#